data_93c594333a7afe6b8bd71f6817719759
#
_entry.id   93c594333a7afe6b8bd71f6817719759
#
_cell.length_a   1.000
_cell.length_b   1.000
_cell.length_c   1.000
_cell.angle_alpha   90.00
_cell.angle_beta   90.00
_cell.angle_gamma   90.00
#
_symmetry.space_group_name_H-M   'P 1'
#
loop_
_entity.id
_entity.type
_entity.pdbx_description
1 polymer ?
#
loop_
_entity_poly.entity_id
_entity_poly.type
_entity_poly.pdbx_seq_one_letter_code
_entity_poly.pdbx_strand_id
1 'polypeptide(L)'
;MATYKALRGMTIQTVDGDPGTIQLGELWYNSSTRVLRVGQTSAAAWATGTSLPTAIHAHGGAGTTNAALSFGGAPAIAESFEWNGSAWGAEVNINTARGYTSGFGTQTAAILCPGLDDLNATEEYNGSAWTNGGDANEDRRTMAAMGTQTAGLIVGGLYNPGPNAVAATAEEYDGSSWTEVGDLTTARTSNAGFGTQTAGISVAGMTGGSASDRVAVVEEYNGTSWTEVTDVGAANYSAMSWGTQTAGMYAGGYGYNNTSFTYDGTNWAASANLNLGRNRGAASTAGTTTSALLFGGAIQPSDNQVAVEEFTGPTTAAATVTSS
;
A
#
# COMPACT_ATOMS: atom_id res chain seq x y z
N MET A 1 -23.25 -15.09 34.64
CA MET A 1 -22.70 -16.47 34.87
C MET A 1 -22.69 -17.19 33.53
N ALA A 2 -21.55 -17.27 32.87
CA ALA A 2 -21.41 -18.15 31.72
C ALA A 2 -21.47 -19.58 32.26
N THR A 3 -22.50 -20.31 31.88
CA THR A 3 -22.79 -21.65 32.39
C THR A 3 -21.73 -22.63 31.86
N TYR A 4 -20.94 -23.22 32.73
CA TYR A 4 -20.02 -24.35 32.47
C TYR A 4 -20.61 -25.55 31.73
N LYS A 5 -21.88 -25.52 31.39
CA LYS A 5 -22.57 -26.59 30.65
C LYS A 5 -22.04 -26.82 29.22
N ALA A 6 -21.39 -25.83 28.62
CA ALA A 6 -20.87 -25.93 27.24
C ALA A 6 -19.52 -26.68 27.15
N LEU A 7 -18.85 -26.91 28.27
CA LEU A 7 -17.53 -27.57 28.32
C LEU A 7 -17.64 -29.07 28.71
N ARG A 8 -18.84 -29.63 28.86
CA ARG A 8 -19.00 -31.06 29.15
C ARG A 8 -18.65 -31.89 27.91
N GLY A 9 -17.55 -32.63 28.01
CA GLY A 9 -17.05 -33.51 26.96
C GLY A 9 -15.89 -32.98 26.14
N MET A 10 -15.37 -31.77 26.43
CA MET A 10 -14.14 -31.26 25.83
C MET A 10 -12.95 -31.63 26.72
N THR A 11 -11.95 -32.27 26.15
CA THR A 11 -10.66 -32.47 26.83
C THR A 11 -9.86 -31.18 26.67
N ILE A 12 -9.61 -30.47 27.78
CA ILE A 12 -8.72 -29.32 27.80
C ILE A 12 -7.31 -29.85 27.95
N GLN A 13 -6.46 -29.59 26.98
CA GLN A 13 -5.03 -29.92 27.07
C GLN A 13 -4.34 -29.11 28.17
N THR A 14 -3.50 -29.78 28.95
CA THR A 14 -2.58 -29.10 29.84
C THR A 14 -1.22 -29.04 29.18
N VAL A 15 -0.69 -27.83 29.02
CA VAL A 15 0.61 -27.57 28.37
C VAL A 15 1.49 -26.72 29.27
N ASP A 16 2.80 -26.88 29.16
CA ASP A 16 3.77 -26.06 29.87
C ASP A 16 4.13 -24.84 29.00
N GLY A 17 3.47 -23.73 29.26
CA GLY A 17 3.49 -22.54 28.43
C GLY A 17 2.29 -22.43 27.50
N ASP A 18 2.36 -21.50 26.55
CA ASP A 18 1.38 -21.41 25.47
C ASP A 18 1.88 -22.18 24.24
N PRO A 19 1.02 -22.84 23.46
CA PRO A 19 1.39 -23.53 22.23
C PRO A 19 2.12 -22.59 21.26
N GLY A 20 3.11 -23.10 20.52
CA GLY A 20 3.83 -22.33 19.51
C GLY A 20 2.92 -21.89 18.33
N THR A 21 1.87 -22.69 18.05
CA THR A 21 0.80 -22.32 17.11
C THR A 21 -0.52 -22.37 17.86
N ILE A 22 -1.23 -21.25 17.87
CA ILE A 22 -2.51 -21.09 18.56
C ILE A 22 -3.64 -21.09 17.51
N GLN A 23 -4.63 -21.96 17.69
CA GLN A 23 -5.83 -21.98 16.83
C GLN A 23 -6.95 -21.15 17.44
N LEU A 24 -7.74 -20.49 16.57
CA LEU A 24 -8.90 -19.74 17.01
C LEU A 24 -9.90 -20.64 17.74
N GLY A 25 -10.30 -20.24 18.95
CA GLY A 25 -11.25 -20.97 19.76
C GLY A 25 -10.67 -22.21 20.48
N GLU A 26 -9.40 -22.54 20.25
CA GLU A 26 -8.73 -23.60 21.00
C GLU A 26 -8.61 -23.22 22.48
N LEU A 27 -8.89 -24.18 23.38
CA LEU A 27 -8.82 -24.01 24.84
C LEU A 27 -7.73 -24.91 25.41
N TRP A 28 -6.85 -24.33 26.24
CA TRP A 28 -5.83 -25.10 26.96
C TRP A 28 -5.59 -24.52 28.37
N TYR A 29 -5.08 -25.36 29.26
CA TYR A 29 -4.62 -24.94 30.55
C TYR A 29 -3.08 -24.78 30.52
N ASN A 30 -2.63 -23.55 30.72
CA ASN A 30 -1.20 -23.25 30.83
C ASN A 30 -0.74 -23.51 32.23
N SER A 31 0.05 -24.58 32.42
CA SER A 31 0.51 -25.04 33.76
C SER A 31 1.57 -24.12 34.36
N SER A 32 2.38 -23.44 33.55
CA SER A 32 3.37 -22.47 34.01
C SER A 32 2.72 -21.25 34.66
N THR A 33 1.69 -20.70 34.04
CA THR A 33 0.96 -19.52 34.54
C THR A 33 -0.28 -19.85 35.37
N ARG A 34 -0.67 -21.14 35.39
CA ARG A 34 -1.84 -21.68 36.09
C ARG A 34 -3.17 -21.04 35.69
N VAL A 35 -3.34 -20.73 34.41
CA VAL A 35 -4.56 -20.10 33.86
C VAL A 35 -5.11 -20.89 32.69
N LEU A 36 -6.42 -20.82 32.53
CA LEU A 36 -7.10 -21.28 31.32
C LEU A 36 -6.89 -20.23 30.22
N ARG A 37 -6.50 -20.69 29.05
CA ARG A 37 -6.25 -19.88 27.88
C ARG A 37 -7.19 -20.23 26.75
N VAL A 38 -7.46 -19.26 25.87
CA VAL A 38 -8.21 -19.46 24.64
C VAL A 38 -7.52 -18.74 23.49
N GLY A 39 -7.50 -19.35 22.33
CA GLY A 39 -7.09 -18.70 21.09
C GLY A 39 -8.13 -17.68 20.67
N GLN A 40 -7.77 -16.39 20.66
CA GLN A 40 -8.61 -15.29 20.20
C GLN A 40 -7.96 -14.55 19.06
N THR A 41 -8.76 -14.10 18.10
CA THR A 41 -8.31 -13.19 17.06
C THR A 41 -8.39 -11.76 17.58
N SER A 42 -7.27 -11.03 17.55
CA SER A 42 -7.31 -9.58 17.69
C SER A 42 -7.92 -8.96 16.43
N ALA A 43 -8.62 -7.85 16.57
CA ALA A 43 -9.06 -7.09 15.40
C ALA A 43 -7.84 -6.47 14.69
N ALA A 44 -7.95 -6.28 13.38
CA ALA A 44 -7.02 -5.42 12.66
C ALA A 44 -7.07 -3.99 13.21
N ALA A 45 -5.93 -3.30 13.23
CA ALA A 45 -5.82 -1.95 13.77
C ALA A 45 -4.75 -1.12 13.06
N TRP A 46 -4.93 0.18 13.09
CA TRP A 46 -3.93 1.18 12.74
C TRP A 46 -3.38 1.83 14.01
N ALA A 47 -2.09 2.02 14.08
CA ALA A 47 -1.41 2.74 15.13
C ALA A 47 -0.65 3.94 14.54
N THR A 48 -0.57 5.05 15.27
CA THR A 48 0.25 6.19 14.87
C THR A 48 1.73 5.83 14.98
N GLY A 49 2.47 5.97 13.89
CA GLY A 49 3.91 5.79 13.83
C GLY A 49 4.68 7.10 14.03
N THR A 50 6.01 7.02 14.01
CA THR A 50 6.89 8.19 14.07
C THR A 50 6.77 9.01 12.78
N SER A 51 6.51 10.31 12.92
CA SER A 51 6.28 11.23 11.80
C SER A 51 7.48 11.34 10.85
N LEU A 52 7.18 11.58 9.57
CA LEU A 52 8.17 12.03 8.58
C LEU A 52 8.84 13.34 9.02
N PRO A 53 10.13 13.56 8.67
CA PRO A 53 10.81 14.84 8.94
C PRO A 53 10.21 16.03 8.20
N THR A 54 9.71 15.82 6.98
CA THR A 54 9.12 16.85 6.12
C THR A 54 7.69 16.50 5.77
N ALA A 55 6.80 17.50 5.79
CA ALA A 55 5.40 17.33 5.42
C ALA A 55 5.25 17.27 3.89
N ILE A 56 4.75 16.16 3.37
CA ILE A 56 4.69 15.87 1.93
C ILE A 56 3.40 15.12 1.53
N HIS A 57 3.01 15.29 0.26
CA HIS A 57 1.98 14.48 -0.38
C HIS A 57 2.35 14.17 -1.83
N ALA A 58 1.63 13.29 -2.49
CA ALA A 58 1.84 12.92 -3.90
C ALA A 58 3.31 12.53 -4.18
N HIS A 59 3.86 11.71 -3.32
CA HIS A 59 5.24 11.25 -3.31
C HIS A 59 5.32 9.73 -3.56
N GLY A 60 6.52 9.27 -3.91
CA GLY A 60 6.80 7.84 -4.07
C GLY A 60 7.10 7.14 -2.75
N GLY A 61 6.82 5.85 -2.73
CA GLY A 61 7.16 4.97 -1.61
C GLY A 61 7.61 3.61 -2.08
N ALA A 62 8.45 2.95 -1.27
CA ALA A 62 8.94 1.59 -1.51
C ALA A 62 9.20 0.87 -0.18
N GLY A 63 9.47 -0.44 -0.25
CA GLY A 63 9.92 -1.23 0.88
C GLY A 63 8.83 -1.90 1.70
N THR A 64 9.18 -2.28 2.93
CA THR A 64 8.34 -3.01 3.87
C THR A 64 7.98 -2.16 5.09
N THR A 65 7.12 -2.67 5.98
CA THR A 65 6.75 -2.00 7.24
C THR A 65 7.96 -1.65 8.13
N ASN A 66 9.03 -2.45 8.10
CA ASN A 66 10.22 -2.24 8.93
C ASN A 66 11.39 -1.58 8.19
N ALA A 67 11.29 -1.45 6.86
CA ALA A 67 12.33 -0.90 6.01
C ALA A 67 11.67 -0.24 4.79
N ALA A 68 11.20 1.00 4.95
CA ALA A 68 10.53 1.76 3.91
C ALA A 68 11.36 2.94 3.43
N LEU A 69 11.10 3.39 2.22
CA LEU A 69 11.70 4.56 1.60
C LEU A 69 10.59 5.50 1.12
N SER A 70 10.72 6.79 1.43
CA SER A 70 9.87 7.88 0.92
C SER A 70 10.72 8.81 0.07
N PHE A 71 10.25 9.25 -1.07
CA PHE A 71 11.03 10.09 -1.98
C PHE A 71 10.18 11.00 -2.87
N GLY A 72 10.73 12.19 -3.16
CA GLY A 72 10.04 13.21 -3.94
C GLY A 72 8.78 13.71 -3.25
N GLY A 73 7.87 14.32 -3.99
CA GLY A 73 6.58 14.77 -3.48
C GLY A 73 6.24 16.21 -3.84
N ALA A 74 5.02 16.59 -3.56
CA ALA A 74 4.52 17.94 -3.80
C ALA A 74 4.56 18.80 -2.50
N PRO A 75 4.98 20.10 -2.57
CA PRO A 75 5.53 20.73 -3.79
C PRO A 75 6.75 19.97 -4.30
N ALA A 76 7.15 20.09 -5.55
CA ALA A 76 8.28 19.33 -6.11
C ALA A 76 9.52 19.43 -5.22
N ILE A 77 9.86 18.35 -4.55
CA ILE A 77 11.01 18.23 -3.65
C ILE A 77 11.92 17.09 -4.09
N ALA A 78 13.21 17.20 -3.73
CA ALA A 78 14.19 16.16 -4.00
C ALA A 78 14.47 15.26 -2.79
N GLU A 79 13.93 15.58 -1.64
CA GLU A 79 14.20 14.86 -0.39
C GLU A 79 13.79 13.40 -0.46
N SER A 80 14.60 12.53 0.14
CA SER A 80 14.23 11.15 0.44
C SER A 80 14.51 10.79 1.90
N PHE A 81 13.77 9.83 2.43
CA PHE A 81 13.85 9.41 3.81
C PHE A 81 13.75 7.89 3.93
N GLU A 82 14.62 7.30 4.73
CA GLU A 82 14.58 5.88 5.07
C GLU A 82 13.95 5.65 6.44
N TRP A 83 13.09 4.63 6.51
CA TRP A 83 12.48 4.11 7.74
C TRP A 83 13.22 2.86 8.22
N ASN A 84 13.71 2.85 9.45
CA ASN A 84 14.44 1.72 10.02
C ASN A 84 13.61 0.84 10.98
N GLY A 85 12.29 0.97 10.94
CA GLY A 85 11.36 0.28 11.84
C GLY A 85 11.03 1.08 13.12
N SER A 86 11.66 2.25 13.34
CA SER A 86 11.40 3.08 14.52
C SER A 86 11.50 4.60 14.27
N ALA A 87 12.33 5.00 13.31
CA ALA A 87 12.57 6.41 12.98
C ALA A 87 12.86 6.59 11.49
N TRP A 88 12.57 7.79 10.99
CA TRP A 88 12.94 8.25 9.66
C TRP A 88 14.30 8.96 9.71
N GLY A 89 15.22 8.55 8.86
CA GLY A 89 16.49 9.22 8.58
C GLY A 89 16.44 9.94 7.22
N ALA A 90 17.16 11.07 7.10
CA ALA A 90 17.35 11.71 5.80
C ALA A 90 18.34 10.90 4.98
N GLU A 91 18.02 10.70 3.70
CA GLU A 91 18.85 9.99 2.75
C GLU A 91 19.32 10.89 1.61
N VAL A 92 20.07 10.32 0.66
CA VAL A 92 20.54 11.03 -0.53
C VAL A 92 19.34 11.42 -1.38
N ASN A 93 19.24 12.70 -1.71
CA ASN A 93 18.18 13.26 -2.53
C ASN A 93 18.10 12.59 -3.91
N ILE A 94 16.88 12.50 -4.46
CA ILE A 94 16.67 12.21 -5.88
C ILE A 94 17.36 13.26 -6.74
N ASN A 95 17.77 12.91 -7.95
CA ASN A 95 18.52 13.83 -8.82
C ASN A 95 17.66 15.01 -9.30
N THR A 96 16.39 14.76 -9.59
CA THR A 96 15.46 15.78 -10.07
C THR A 96 14.22 15.86 -9.19
N ALA A 97 14.02 17.00 -8.52
CA ALA A 97 12.86 17.25 -7.68
C ALA A 97 11.54 17.12 -8.48
N ARG A 98 10.64 16.28 -8.00
CA ARG A 98 9.33 16.08 -8.68
C ARG A 98 8.24 15.65 -7.70
N GLY A 99 7.00 16.05 -8.01
CA GLY A 99 5.81 15.62 -7.30
C GLY A 99 4.85 14.84 -8.20
N TYR A 100 3.75 14.38 -7.62
CA TYR A 100 2.75 13.55 -8.31
C TYR A 100 3.36 12.31 -8.98
N THR A 101 4.38 11.78 -8.34
CA THR A 101 5.13 10.60 -8.73
C THR A 101 4.61 9.37 -7.99
N SER A 102 5.08 8.22 -8.42
CA SER A 102 4.88 6.92 -7.76
C SER A 102 6.22 6.21 -7.62
N GLY A 103 6.25 5.10 -6.91
CA GLY A 103 7.45 4.29 -6.80
C GLY A 103 7.15 2.88 -6.29
N PHE A 104 8.13 2.01 -6.43
CA PHE A 104 8.06 0.62 -5.99
C PHE A 104 9.46 0.04 -5.75
N GLY A 105 9.51 -1.19 -5.26
CA GLY A 105 10.75 -1.90 -4.95
C GLY A 105 10.98 -2.07 -3.46
N THR A 106 12.23 -2.14 -3.08
CA THR A 106 12.66 -2.26 -1.67
C THR A 106 13.31 -0.95 -1.19
N GLN A 107 13.59 -0.86 0.12
CA GLN A 107 14.32 0.29 0.67
C GLN A 107 15.69 0.50 0.01
N THR A 108 16.36 -0.56 -0.41
CA THR A 108 17.72 -0.51 -0.97
C THR A 108 17.77 -0.77 -2.49
N ALA A 109 16.63 -0.96 -3.14
CA ALA A 109 16.51 -1.17 -4.58
C ALA A 109 15.12 -0.69 -5.04
N ALA A 110 14.98 0.64 -5.23
CA ALA A 110 13.72 1.28 -5.56
C ALA A 110 13.77 1.97 -6.92
N ILE A 111 12.58 2.13 -7.51
CA ILE A 111 12.33 2.95 -8.70
C ILE A 111 11.51 4.17 -8.29
N LEU A 112 11.96 5.33 -8.67
CA LEU A 112 11.17 6.55 -8.75
C LEU A 112 10.60 6.65 -10.18
N CYS A 113 9.29 6.63 -10.27
CA CYS A 113 8.57 6.72 -11.54
C CYS A 113 8.45 8.16 -12.04
N PRO A 114 7.98 8.39 -13.29
CA PRO A 114 7.64 9.71 -13.81
C PRO A 114 6.74 10.52 -12.87
N GLY A 115 6.73 11.83 -13.05
CA GLY A 115 5.94 12.74 -12.23
C GLY A 115 5.81 14.12 -12.88
N LEU A 116 5.29 15.09 -12.12
CA LEU A 116 5.21 16.47 -12.56
C LEU A 116 6.63 17.07 -12.63
N ASP A 117 6.89 17.89 -13.65
CA ASP A 117 8.11 18.63 -13.97
C ASP A 117 9.24 17.80 -14.64
N ASP A 118 9.21 16.46 -14.53
CA ASP A 118 10.13 15.56 -15.25
C ASP A 118 9.33 14.29 -15.65
N LEU A 119 8.64 14.41 -16.76
CA LEU A 119 7.40 13.68 -17.03
C LEU A 119 7.57 12.24 -17.49
N ASN A 120 8.73 11.86 -18.03
CA ASN A 120 9.04 10.49 -18.43
C ASN A 120 10.29 9.92 -17.76
N ALA A 121 11.10 10.74 -17.09
CA ALA A 121 12.33 10.30 -16.47
C ALA A 121 12.05 9.40 -15.25
N THR A 122 12.87 8.37 -15.11
CA THR A 122 12.90 7.51 -13.93
C THR A 122 14.24 7.55 -13.25
N GLU A 123 14.28 7.24 -11.97
CA GLU A 123 15.52 7.12 -11.21
C GLU A 123 15.54 5.83 -10.41
N GLU A 124 16.72 5.26 -10.28
CA GLU A 124 16.99 4.03 -9.54
C GLU A 124 17.78 4.32 -8.27
N TYR A 125 17.32 3.76 -7.16
CA TYR A 125 18.04 3.79 -5.89
C TYR A 125 18.74 2.47 -5.62
N ASN A 126 20.02 2.52 -5.25
CA ASN A 126 20.85 1.34 -4.99
C ASN A 126 21.16 1.12 -3.49
N GLY A 127 20.46 1.81 -2.60
CA GLY A 127 20.70 1.79 -1.16
C GLY A 127 21.72 2.86 -0.69
N SER A 128 22.25 3.66 -1.60
CA SER A 128 23.21 4.75 -1.25
C SER A 128 23.19 5.93 -2.19
N ALA A 129 22.66 5.78 -3.39
CA ALA A 129 22.60 6.84 -4.41
C ALA A 129 21.43 6.60 -5.36
N TRP A 130 20.89 7.72 -5.89
CA TRP A 130 19.98 7.74 -7.01
C TRP A 130 20.74 7.92 -8.31
N THR A 131 20.39 7.17 -9.32
CA THR A 131 20.92 7.26 -10.68
C THR A 131 19.77 7.30 -11.67
N ASN A 132 19.95 7.98 -12.82
CA ASN A 132 18.92 7.97 -13.85
C ASN A 132 18.77 6.56 -14.39
N GLY A 133 17.51 6.08 -14.45
CA GLY A 133 17.12 4.86 -15.12
C GLY A 133 16.78 5.09 -16.59
N GLY A 134 16.22 4.09 -17.25
CA GLY A 134 15.64 4.27 -18.58
C GLY A 134 14.37 5.11 -18.50
N ASP A 135 14.19 6.07 -19.40
CA ASP A 135 12.97 6.88 -19.46
C ASP A 135 11.76 6.05 -19.88
N ALA A 136 10.61 6.31 -19.29
CA ALA A 136 9.34 5.77 -19.76
C ALA A 136 9.04 6.26 -21.18
N ASN A 137 8.29 5.48 -21.96
CA ASN A 137 7.98 5.86 -23.34
C ASN A 137 7.05 7.07 -23.40
N GLU A 138 6.26 7.32 -22.37
CA GLU A 138 5.29 8.40 -22.34
C GLU A 138 5.41 9.27 -21.10
N ASP A 139 5.26 10.58 -21.33
CA ASP A 139 5.17 11.60 -20.27
C ASP A 139 3.89 11.40 -19.47
N ARG A 140 4.01 11.00 -18.22
CA ARG A 140 2.81 10.78 -17.37
C ARG A 140 3.06 11.06 -15.89
N ARG A 141 2.00 11.32 -15.15
CA ARG A 141 1.98 11.47 -13.69
C ARG A 141 0.75 10.80 -13.09
N THR A 142 0.73 10.63 -11.78
CA THR A 142 -0.41 10.07 -11.02
C THR A 142 -0.85 8.67 -11.50
N MET A 143 0.09 7.89 -12.02
CA MET A 143 -0.11 6.50 -12.42
C MET A 143 -0.03 5.55 -11.22
N ALA A 144 -0.58 4.36 -11.35
CA ALA A 144 -0.26 3.23 -10.50
C ALA A 144 1.12 2.65 -10.86
N ALA A 145 1.86 2.18 -9.86
CA ALA A 145 3.20 1.63 -10.04
C ALA A 145 3.43 0.47 -9.07
N MET A 146 4.08 -0.60 -9.53
CA MET A 146 4.30 -1.83 -8.78
C MET A 146 5.45 -2.67 -9.33
N GLY A 147 5.93 -3.62 -8.52
CA GLY A 147 6.99 -4.54 -8.92
C GLY A 147 8.29 -4.38 -8.15
N THR A 148 9.39 -4.73 -8.79
CA THR A 148 10.77 -4.62 -8.28
C THR A 148 11.61 -3.76 -9.20
N GLN A 149 12.79 -3.30 -8.74
CA GLN A 149 13.69 -2.47 -9.54
C GLN A 149 14.06 -3.06 -10.90
N THR A 150 14.05 -4.38 -11.05
CA THR A 150 14.39 -5.09 -12.30
C THR A 150 13.19 -5.72 -13.00
N ALA A 151 11.99 -5.55 -12.46
CA ALA A 151 10.74 -6.06 -13.03
C ALA A 151 9.57 -5.20 -12.55
N GLY A 152 9.41 -4.04 -13.15
CA GLY A 152 8.43 -3.01 -12.78
C GLY A 152 7.26 -2.91 -13.75
N LEU A 153 6.16 -2.34 -13.29
CA LEU A 153 4.97 -2.06 -14.08
C LEU A 153 4.39 -0.70 -13.67
N ILE A 154 4.14 0.17 -14.66
CA ILE A 154 3.36 1.40 -14.47
C ILE A 154 2.14 1.36 -15.38
N VAL A 155 1.01 1.93 -14.89
CA VAL A 155 -0.24 1.85 -15.65
C VAL A 155 -1.17 3.03 -15.38
N GLY A 156 -1.82 3.52 -16.43
CA GLY A 156 -2.71 4.66 -16.35
C GLY A 156 -1.97 5.99 -16.16
N GLY A 157 -2.63 6.94 -15.53
CA GLY A 157 -2.09 8.26 -15.24
C GLY A 157 -2.65 9.37 -16.11
N LEU A 158 -2.07 10.55 -15.98
CA LEU A 158 -2.35 11.72 -16.84
C LEU A 158 -1.19 11.95 -17.77
N TYR A 159 -1.47 12.03 -19.07
CA TYR A 159 -0.50 12.48 -20.05
C TYR A 159 -0.22 13.98 -19.95
N ASN A 160 0.96 14.37 -20.41
CA ASN A 160 1.28 15.69 -20.86
C ASN A 160 1.68 15.59 -22.35
N PRO A 161 1.11 16.28 -23.33
CA PRO A 161 0.77 17.70 -23.33
C PRO A 161 -0.70 18.00 -23.59
N GLY A 162 -1.61 17.53 -22.81
CA GLY A 162 -3.02 17.93 -22.97
C GLY A 162 -3.70 18.12 -21.63
N PRO A 163 -4.60 19.10 -21.47
CA PRO A 163 -5.36 19.20 -20.24
C PRO A 163 -6.21 17.94 -20.07
N ASN A 164 -5.88 17.12 -19.08
CA ASN A 164 -6.66 15.96 -18.63
C ASN A 164 -6.77 14.77 -19.61
N ALA A 165 -5.76 14.50 -20.43
CA ALA A 165 -5.71 13.25 -21.19
C ALA A 165 -5.39 12.08 -20.24
N VAL A 166 -6.40 11.26 -19.98
CA VAL A 166 -6.30 10.11 -19.08
C VAL A 166 -5.77 8.91 -19.86
N ALA A 167 -4.74 8.26 -19.32
CA ALA A 167 -4.08 7.13 -19.96
C ALA A 167 -4.75 5.78 -19.63
N ALA A 168 -4.76 4.89 -20.62
CA ALA A 168 -4.97 3.45 -20.40
C ALA A 168 -3.67 2.67 -20.47
N THR A 169 -2.62 3.26 -21.05
CA THR A 169 -1.36 2.58 -21.37
C THR A 169 -0.66 2.03 -20.15
N ALA A 170 -0.01 0.88 -20.34
CA ALA A 170 0.85 0.25 -19.38
C ALA A 170 2.24 0.02 -19.96
N GLU A 171 3.27 0.12 -19.13
CA GLU A 171 4.65 -0.13 -19.51
C GLU A 171 5.33 -1.01 -18.47
N GLU A 172 6.10 -1.99 -18.95
CA GLU A 172 6.94 -2.87 -18.16
C GLU A 172 8.40 -2.42 -18.20
N TYR A 173 9.07 -2.48 -17.04
CA TYR A 173 10.49 -2.20 -16.86
C TYR A 173 11.29 -3.49 -16.66
N ASP A 174 12.38 -3.65 -17.40
CA ASP A 174 13.26 -4.83 -17.33
C ASP A 174 14.55 -4.62 -16.50
N GLY A 175 14.67 -3.48 -15.82
CA GLY A 175 15.89 -3.05 -15.13
C GLY A 175 16.80 -2.15 -15.97
N SER A 176 16.39 -1.79 -17.21
CA SER A 176 17.15 -0.91 -18.09
C SER A 176 16.28 -0.06 -19.02
N SER A 177 15.13 -0.59 -19.43
CA SER A 177 14.25 0.05 -20.40
C SER A 177 12.78 -0.26 -20.13
N TRP A 178 11.91 0.66 -20.58
CA TRP A 178 10.46 0.49 -20.54
C TRP A 178 9.93 0.02 -21.88
N THR A 179 8.97 -0.89 -21.84
CA THR A 179 8.30 -1.44 -23.01
C THR A 179 6.79 -1.36 -22.83
N GLU A 180 6.08 -0.81 -23.80
CA GLU A 180 4.62 -0.76 -23.82
C GLU A 180 4.04 -2.18 -23.90
N VAL A 181 3.00 -2.43 -23.09
CA VAL A 181 2.31 -3.71 -22.99
C VAL A 181 0.79 -3.52 -23.10
N GLY A 182 -0.01 -4.55 -22.79
CA GLY A 182 -1.46 -4.46 -22.92
C GLY A 182 -2.08 -3.37 -22.02
N ASP A 183 -2.97 -2.57 -22.58
CA ASP A 183 -3.63 -1.43 -21.94
C ASP A 183 -4.73 -1.84 -20.96
N LEU A 184 -5.05 -0.96 -20.00
CA LEU A 184 -6.29 -1.04 -19.21
C LEU A 184 -7.51 -1.02 -20.15
N THR A 185 -8.54 -1.75 -19.77
CA THR A 185 -9.83 -1.68 -20.49
C THR A 185 -10.54 -0.33 -20.26
N THR A 186 -10.27 0.31 -19.12
CA THR A 186 -10.78 1.63 -18.76
C THR A 186 -9.64 2.58 -18.44
N ALA A 187 -9.42 3.60 -19.29
CA ALA A 187 -8.44 4.65 -19.05
C ALA A 187 -8.72 5.39 -17.74
N ARG A 188 -7.69 5.58 -16.89
CA ARG A 188 -7.86 6.24 -15.60
C ARG A 188 -6.56 6.79 -15.02
N THR A 189 -6.72 7.84 -14.23
CA THR A 189 -5.65 8.52 -13.51
C THR A 189 -5.89 8.47 -12.00
N SER A 190 -4.84 8.75 -11.24
CA SER A 190 -4.91 8.73 -9.77
C SER A 190 -5.44 7.39 -9.23
N ASN A 191 -5.25 6.34 -10.01
CA ASN A 191 -5.51 4.96 -9.64
C ASN A 191 -4.44 4.46 -8.69
N ALA A 192 -4.82 3.61 -7.77
CA ALA A 192 -3.89 2.87 -6.93
C ALA A 192 -3.47 1.57 -7.63
N GLY A 193 -2.32 1.01 -7.25
CA GLY A 193 -1.88 -0.26 -7.80
C GLY A 193 -0.93 -1.00 -6.90
N PHE A 194 -0.98 -2.32 -6.97
CA PHE A 194 -0.10 -3.23 -6.23
C PHE A 194 0.06 -4.56 -6.96
N GLY A 195 1.04 -5.34 -6.54
CA GLY A 195 1.36 -6.63 -7.15
C GLY A 195 2.77 -6.67 -7.74
N THR A 196 2.93 -7.46 -8.77
CA THR A 196 4.19 -7.65 -9.50
C THR A 196 4.03 -7.24 -10.97
N GLN A 197 5.14 -7.21 -11.72
CA GLN A 197 5.14 -6.95 -13.15
C GLN A 197 4.18 -7.87 -13.92
N THR A 198 4.10 -9.15 -13.57
CA THR A 198 3.28 -10.16 -14.27
C THR A 198 1.96 -10.50 -13.59
N ALA A 199 1.69 -9.92 -12.41
CA ALA A 199 0.48 -10.14 -11.62
C ALA A 199 0.13 -8.85 -10.87
N GLY A 200 -0.33 -7.85 -11.62
CA GLY A 200 -0.64 -6.51 -11.14
C GLY A 200 -2.13 -6.29 -10.91
N ILE A 201 -2.44 -5.34 -10.06
CA ILE A 201 -3.80 -4.83 -9.82
C ILE A 201 -3.80 -3.32 -10.04
N SER A 202 -4.79 -2.81 -10.76
CA SER A 202 -5.13 -1.38 -10.83
C SER A 202 -6.50 -1.17 -10.19
N VAL A 203 -6.60 -0.26 -9.22
CA VAL A 203 -7.79 -0.07 -8.36
C VAL A 203 -8.28 1.36 -8.45
N ALA A 204 -9.58 1.52 -8.71
CA ALA A 204 -10.27 2.81 -8.67
C ALA A 204 -9.62 3.87 -9.58
N GLY A 205 -9.70 5.15 -9.24
CA GLY A 205 -9.15 6.26 -10.03
C GLY A 205 -10.24 7.12 -10.65
N MET A 206 -9.85 7.97 -11.61
CA MET A 206 -10.76 8.85 -12.33
C MET A 206 -10.64 8.62 -13.84
N THR A 207 -11.77 8.62 -14.56
CA THR A 207 -11.83 8.52 -16.02
C THR A 207 -11.80 9.89 -16.70
N GLY A 208 -11.70 10.96 -15.94
CA GLY A 208 -11.66 12.35 -16.42
C GLY A 208 -10.99 13.27 -15.39
N GLY A 209 -11.15 14.58 -15.60
CA GLY A 209 -10.49 15.62 -14.79
C GLY A 209 -11.28 16.09 -13.58
N SER A 210 -12.45 15.54 -13.31
CA SER A 210 -13.34 15.96 -12.23
C SER A 210 -13.49 14.88 -11.16
N ALA A 211 -13.68 15.28 -9.92
CA ALA A 211 -13.99 14.35 -8.84
C ALA A 211 -15.29 13.55 -9.05
N SER A 212 -16.18 14.01 -9.92
CA SER A 212 -17.38 13.25 -10.33
C SER A 212 -17.05 12.05 -11.24
N ASP A 213 -15.88 12.05 -11.86
CA ASP A 213 -15.46 11.03 -12.83
C ASP A 213 -14.75 9.84 -12.14
N ARG A 214 -14.77 9.80 -10.80
CA ARG A 214 -14.19 8.70 -10.03
C ARG A 214 -14.95 7.40 -10.23
N VAL A 215 -14.21 6.31 -10.27
CA VAL A 215 -14.74 4.96 -10.49
C VAL A 215 -14.32 4.01 -9.38
N ALA A 216 -15.00 2.87 -9.27
CA ALA A 216 -14.65 1.77 -8.37
C ALA A 216 -13.95 0.61 -9.10
N VAL A 217 -13.79 0.71 -10.39
CA VAL A 217 -13.30 -0.34 -11.31
C VAL A 217 -11.96 -0.88 -10.85
N VAL A 218 -11.85 -2.20 -10.87
CA VAL A 218 -10.61 -2.94 -10.58
C VAL A 218 -10.27 -3.80 -11.78
N GLU A 219 -9.01 -3.77 -12.19
CA GLU A 219 -8.50 -4.62 -13.25
C GLU A 219 -7.27 -5.38 -12.80
N GLU A 220 -7.19 -6.65 -13.20
CA GLU A 220 -6.07 -7.55 -12.97
C GLU A 220 -5.24 -7.74 -14.23
N TYR A 221 -3.91 -7.70 -14.06
CA TYR A 221 -2.92 -7.98 -15.11
C TYR A 221 -2.38 -9.40 -14.97
N ASN A 222 -2.28 -10.12 -16.08
CA ASN A 222 -1.81 -11.50 -16.12
C ASN A 222 -0.41 -11.65 -16.78
N GLY A 223 0.32 -10.54 -16.94
CA GLY A 223 1.59 -10.51 -17.67
C GLY A 223 1.42 -10.25 -19.19
N THR A 224 0.19 -10.03 -19.68
CA THR A 224 -0.06 -9.79 -21.11
C THR A 224 -1.23 -8.82 -21.32
N SER A 225 -2.30 -8.95 -20.54
CA SER A 225 -3.53 -8.19 -20.70
C SER A 225 -4.20 -7.90 -19.37
N TRP A 226 -5.00 -6.84 -19.34
CA TRP A 226 -5.83 -6.45 -18.21
C TRP A 226 -7.25 -7.00 -18.37
N THR A 227 -7.84 -7.39 -17.26
CA THR A 227 -9.23 -7.90 -17.20
C THR A 227 -9.93 -7.29 -16.01
N GLU A 228 -11.14 -6.74 -16.22
CA GLU A 228 -11.98 -6.22 -15.15
C GLU A 228 -12.44 -7.36 -14.22
N VAL A 229 -12.36 -7.10 -12.92
CA VAL A 229 -12.72 -8.03 -11.85
C VAL A 229 -13.68 -7.36 -10.87
N THR A 230 -13.90 -7.93 -9.69
CA THR A 230 -14.81 -7.37 -8.67
C THR A 230 -14.37 -5.97 -8.25
N ASP A 231 -15.27 -4.99 -8.40
CA ASP A 231 -15.04 -3.61 -8.02
C ASP A 231 -14.77 -3.44 -6.51
N VAL A 232 -13.93 -2.45 -6.16
CA VAL A 232 -13.79 -2.01 -4.77
C VAL A 232 -15.08 -1.33 -4.29
N GLY A 233 -15.41 -1.46 -3.02
CA GLY A 233 -16.73 -1.11 -2.46
C GLY A 233 -17.26 0.31 -2.69
N ALA A 234 -16.43 1.26 -3.17
CA ALA A 234 -16.86 2.61 -3.50
C ALA A 234 -15.94 3.29 -4.52
N ALA A 235 -16.51 4.11 -5.41
CA ALA A 235 -15.75 4.95 -6.34
C ALA A 235 -14.84 5.93 -5.59
N ASN A 236 -13.54 5.92 -5.91
CA ASN A 236 -12.52 6.66 -5.19
C ASN A 236 -11.30 6.97 -6.08
N TYR A 237 -10.36 7.80 -5.62
CA TYR A 237 -9.09 8.06 -6.29
C TYR A 237 -8.03 8.58 -5.30
N SER A 238 -6.77 8.55 -5.70
CA SER A 238 -5.63 8.98 -4.86
C SER A 238 -5.56 8.28 -3.50
N ALA A 239 -5.99 7.03 -3.42
CA ALA A 239 -5.80 6.18 -2.27
C ALA A 239 -4.42 5.51 -2.32
N MET A 240 -4.01 4.95 -1.20
CA MET A 240 -2.79 4.17 -1.07
C MET A 240 -3.11 2.69 -1.19
N SER A 241 -2.15 1.90 -1.69
CA SER A 241 -2.32 0.46 -1.86
C SER A 241 -1.00 -0.29 -1.76
N TRP A 242 -1.07 -1.56 -1.39
CA TRP A 242 0.09 -2.45 -1.26
C TRP A 242 -0.34 -3.91 -1.27
N GLY A 243 0.61 -4.82 -1.44
CA GLY A 243 0.40 -6.25 -1.38
C GLY A 243 0.63 -6.97 -2.70
N THR A 244 0.02 -8.15 -2.82
CA THR A 244 0.06 -9.00 -4.01
C THR A 244 -1.32 -9.10 -4.64
N GLN A 245 -1.40 -9.57 -5.90
CA GLN A 245 -2.66 -9.77 -6.61
C GLN A 245 -3.69 -10.64 -5.86
N THR A 246 -3.22 -11.57 -5.03
CA THR A 246 -4.08 -12.46 -4.24
C THR A 246 -4.20 -12.09 -2.77
N ALA A 247 -3.49 -11.04 -2.32
CA ALA A 247 -3.52 -10.59 -0.93
C ALA A 247 -3.10 -9.11 -0.86
N GLY A 248 -4.02 -8.21 -1.17
CA GLY A 248 -3.78 -6.78 -1.26
C GLY A 248 -4.59 -5.95 -0.30
N MET A 249 -4.21 -4.70 -0.18
CA MET A 249 -4.93 -3.70 0.59
C MET A 249 -5.04 -2.37 -0.16
N TYR A 250 -6.10 -1.64 0.16
CA TYR A 250 -6.43 -0.35 -0.39
C TYR A 250 -6.99 0.55 0.71
N ALA A 251 -6.47 1.76 0.89
CA ALA A 251 -6.83 2.61 2.02
C ALA A 251 -6.84 4.11 1.70
N GLY A 252 -7.72 4.86 2.36
CA GLY A 252 -7.83 6.31 2.23
C GLY A 252 -8.45 6.76 0.91
N GLY A 253 -8.01 7.91 0.39
CA GLY A 253 -8.42 8.48 -0.89
C GLY A 253 -9.24 9.74 -0.79
N TYR A 254 -9.92 10.10 -1.88
CA TYR A 254 -10.65 11.36 -2.05
C TYR A 254 -11.60 11.67 -0.89
N GLY A 255 -11.67 12.96 -0.55
CA GLY A 255 -12.48 13.45 0.57
C GLY A 255 -11.86 13.16 1.93
N TYR A 256 -10.55 12.86 1.96
CA TYR A 256 -9.83 12.47 3.18
C TYR A 256 -10.46 11.26 3.85
N ASN A 257 -10.79 10.28 3.00
CA ASN A 257 -11.42 9.04 3.42
C ASN A 257 -10.49 8.27 4.37
N ASN A 258 -11.06 7.62 5.37
CA ASN A 258 -10.32 6.78 6.31
C ASN A 258 -10.63 5.28 6.15
N THR A 259 -11.47 4.90 5.20
CA THR A 259 -11.81 3.48 4.99
C THR A 259 -10.62 2.71 4.44
N SER A 260 -10.55 1.43 4.77
CA SER A 260 -9.62 0.50 4.16
C SER A 260 -10.32 -0.82 3.81
N PHE A 261 -9.76 -1.50 2.83
CA PHE A 261 -10.26 -2.78 2.30
C PHE A 261 -9.11 -3.74 2.10
N THR A 262 -9.37 -5.02 2.33
CA THR A 262 -8.50 -6.13 1.95
C THR A 262 -9.05 -6.82 0.71
N TYR A 263 -8.15 -7.28 -0.16
CA TYR A 263 -8.45 -8.08 -1.34
C TYR A 263 -7.88 -9.48 -1.17
N ASP A 264 -8.68 -10.51 -1.46
CA ASP A 264 -8.29 -11.93 -1.32
C ASP A 264 -7.96 -12.63 -2.64
N GLY A 265 -7.86 -11.87 -3.74
CA GLY A 265 -7.71 -12.37 -5.12
C GLY A 265 -9.05 -12.57 -5.85
N THR A 266 -10.18 -12.26 -5.20
CA THR A 266 -11.51 -12.39 -5.80
C THR A 266 -12.46 -11.32 -5.27
N ASN A 267 -12.45 -11.06 -3.97
CA ASN A 267 -13.39 -10.19 -3.28
C ASN A 267 -12.70 -9.14 -2.42
N TRP A 268 -13.38 -8.02 -2.25
CA TRP A 268 -12.99 -6.98 -1.32
C TRP A 268 -13.78 -7.10 -0.02
N ALA A 269 -13.09 -6.99 1.11
CA ALA A 269 -13.69 -6.94 2.45
C ALA A 269 -13.24 -5.68 3.19
N ALA A 270 -14.15 -5.06 3.95
CA ALA A 270 -13.79 -3.92 4.79
C ALA A 270 -12.79 -4.34 5.87
N SER A 271 -11.79 -3.49 6.11
CA SER A 271 -10.78 -3.65 7.16
C SER A 271 -10.88 -2.53 8.20
N ALA A 272 -9.92 -2.45 9.13
CA ALA A 272 -9.87 -1.38 10.12
C ALA A 272 -9.66 -0.03 9.45
N ASN A 273 -10.43 0.98 9.83
CA ASN A 273 -10.26 2.32 9.32
C ASN A 273 -8.96 2.97 9.79
N LEU A 274 -8.34 3.78 8.93
CA LEU A 274 -7.25 4.67 9.31
C LEU A 274 -7.66 5.55 10.49
N ASN A 275 -6.73 5.84 11.41
CA ASN A 275 -6.95 6.83 12.46
C ASN A 275 -7.09 8.24 11.87
N LEU A 276 -6.39 8.51 10.76
CA LEU A 276 -6.37 9.79 10.09
C LEU A 276 -6.70 9.62 8.60
N GLY A 277 -7.90 10.04 8.21
CA GLY A 277 -8.32 10.00 6.80
C GLY A 277 -7.44 10.89 5.93
N ARG A 278 -6.90 10.31 4.84
CA ARG A 278 -5.94 10.99 3.95
C ARG A 278 -6.03 10.52 2.50
N ASN A 279 -5.49 11.33 1.60
CA ASN A 279 -5.25 10.96 0.21
C ASN A 279 -3.81 11.30 -0.22
N ARG A 280 -3.37 10.82 -1.39
CA ARG A 280 -2.05 11.13 -1.97
C ARG A 280 -0.86 10.87 -1.02
N GLY A 281 -1.01 9.95 -0.08
CA GLY A 281 0.09 9.41 0.70
C GLY A 281 0.83 8.34 -0.07
N ALA A 282 1.91 7.83 0.52
CA ALA A 282 2.60 6.64 0.04
C ALA A 282 2.45 5.47 1.04
N ALA A 283 2.75 4.29 0.56
CA ALA A 283 2.76 3.07 1.36
C ALA A 283 4.08 2.32 1.20
N SER A 284 4.37 1.45 2.17
CA SER A 284 5.36 0.39 1.99
C SER A 284 4.84 -0.63 0.98
N THR A 285 5.26 -0.52 -0.28
CA THR A 285 4.68 -1.26 -1.42
C THR A 285 4.79 -2.79 -1.29
N ALA A 286 5.79 -3.27 -0.55
CA ALA A 286 5.95 -4.67 -0.17
C ALA A 286 5.29 -5.02 1.19
N GLY A 287 4.35 -4.20 1.66
CA GLY A 287 3.47 -4.51 2.80
C GLY A 287 2.58 -5.72 2.51
N THR A 288 1.94 -6.23 3.55
CA THR A 288 1.04 -7.39 3.46
C THR A 288 -0.34 -7.04 3.98
N THR A 289 -1.29 -7.95 3.87
CA THR A 289 -2.62 -7.84 4.52
C THR A 289 -2.56 -7.93 6.05
N THR A 290 -1.39 -8.15 6.63
CA THR A 290 -1.17 -8.22 8.08
C THR A 290 -0.20 -7.15 8.60
N SER A 291 0.54 -6.45 7.73
CA SER A 291 1.52 -5.45 8.14
C SER A 291 1.80 -4.47 7.00
N ALA A 292 1.64 -3.19 7.26
CA ALA A 292 1.96 -2.12 6.32
C ALA A 292 2.29 -0.81 7.03
N LEU A 293 2.95 0.09 6.32
CA LEU A 293 3.25 1.44 6.74
C LEU A 293 2.66 2.42 5.73
N LEU A 294 1.85 3.37 6.18
CA LEU A 294 1.39 4.52 5.40
C LEU A 294 2.04 5.79 5.92
N PHE A 295 2.46 6.66 5.02
CA PHE A 295 3.18 7.88 5.38
C PHE A 295 2.83 9.06 4.47
N GLY A 296 2.90 10.28 5.05
CA GLY A 296 2.59 11.51 4.35
C GLY A 296 1.13 11.63 3.89
N GLY A 297 0.93 12.34 2.79
CA GLY A 297 -0.37 12.55 2.17
C GLY A 297 -0.98 13.91 2.49
N ALA A 298 -2.24 14.08 2.11
CA ALA A 298 -3.04 15.27 2.37
C ALA A 298 -4.19 14.94 3.33
N ILE A 299 -4.44 15.84 4.29
CA ILE A 299 -5.59 15.82 5.21
C ILE A 299 -6.16 17.23 5.34
N GLN A 300 -7.42 17.36 5.75
CA GLN A 300 -8.00 18.68 6.07
C GLN A 300 -7.41 19.26 7.37
N PRO A 301 -7.10 20.57 7.45
CA PRO A 301 -7.16 21.56 6.38
C PRO A 301 -5.85 21.75 5.61
N SER A 302 -4.86 20.88 5.76
CA SER A 302 -3.52 21.00 5.16
C SER A 302 -3.25 19.90 4.15
N ASP A 303 -2.73 20.29 2.98
CA ASP A 303 -2.38 19.33 1.91
C ASP A 303 -1.10 18.53 2.21
N ASN A 304 -0.20 19.02 3.07
CA ASN A 304 1.06 18.33 3.37
C ASN A 304 1.05 17.74 4.78
N GLN A 305 1.41 16.48 4.93
CA GLN A 305 1.44 15.80 6.21
C GLN A 305 2.76 15.07 6.48
N VAL A 306 3.12 15.05 7.76
CA VAL A 306 4.18 14.21 8.32
C VAL A 306 3.65 12.90 8.90
N ALA A 307 2.34 12.73 8.95
CA ALA A 307 1.69 11.64 9.68
C ALA A 307 2.03 10.27 9.09
N VAL A 308 2.32 9.33 9.97
CA VAL A 308 2.61 7.94 9.66
C VAL A 308 1.65 7.06 10.45
N GLU A 309 1.15 6.01 9.82
CA GLU A 309 0.34 4.99 10.47
C GLU A 309 0.85 3.60 10.11
N GLU A 310 0.91 2.73 11.13
CA GLU A 310 1.30 1.34 11.02
C GLU A 310 0.08 0.44 11.11
N PHE A 311 -0.10 -0.44 10.14
CA PHE A 311 -1.16 -1.43 10.12
C PHE A 311 -0.70 -2.74 10.73
N THR A 312 -1.51 -3.25 11.65
CA THR A 312 -1.40 -4.63 12.14
C THR A 312 -2.70 -5.36 11.82
N GLY A 313 -2.60 -6.39 11.02
CA GLY A 313 -3.73 -7.26 10.68
C GLY A 313 -4.21 -8.10 11.86
N PRO A 314 -5.30 -8.84 11.68
CA PRO A 314 -5.81 -9.72 12.71
C PRO A 314 -4.78 -10.82 13.02
N THR A 315 -4.52 -11.04 14.31
CA THR A 315 -3.61 -12.10 14.79
C THR A 315 -4.32 -13.00 15.77
N THR A 316 -4.00 -14.29 15.77
CA THR A 316 -4.50 -15.21 16.79
C THR A 316 -3.49 -15.27 17.95
N ALA A 317 -3.93 -14.92 19.13
CA ALA A 317 -3.10 -14.88 20.34
C ALA A 317 -3.80 -15.57 21.52
N ALA A 318 -3.01 -15.96 22.53
CA ALA A 318 -3.52 -16.51 23.76
C ALA A 318 -4.18 -15.43 24.62
N ALA A 319 -5.45 -15.60 24.96
CA ALA A 319 -6.13 -14.77 25.94
C ALA A 319 -6.45 -15.58 27.20
N THR A 320 -6.43 -14.92 28.35
CA THR A 320 -6.84 -15.54 29.62
C THR A 320 -8.38 -15.58 29.70
N VAL A 321 -8.91 -16.75 29.99
CA VAL A 321 -10.33 -16.89 30.28
C VAL A 321 -10.58 -16.38 31.69
N THR A 322 -11.25 -15.24 31.81
CA THR A 322 -11.65 -14.65 33.11
C THR A 322 -13.10 -14.99 33.40
N SER A 323 -13.42 -15.36 34.65
CA SER A 323 -14.80 -15.41 35.11
C SER A 323 -15.29 -13.99 35.38
N SER A 324 -16.34 -13.55 34.73
CA SER A 324 -17.07 -12.34 35.08
C SER A 324 -18.10 -12.60 36.18
#